data_c18c6aee8351e94413c76a4c67973245
#
_entry.id   c18c6aee8351e94413c76a4c67973245
#
_cell.length_a   1.000
_cell.length_b   1.000
_cell.length_c   1.000
_cell.angle_alpha   90.00
_cell.angle_beta   90.00
_cell.angle_gamma   90.00
#
_symmetry.space_group_name_H-M   'P 1'
#
loop_
_entity.id
_entity.type
_entity.pdbx_description
1 polymer ?
#
loop_
_entity_poly.entity_id
_entity_poly.type
_entity_poly.pdbx_seq_one_letter_code
_entity_poly.pdbx_strand_id
1 'polypeptide(L)'
;MLRSFVSVVQTGSITVTARQLGRTQPAITLQLQRLEELINTTLLRHEGRRQLLTDDGDLVLSYAKSILRLHDEMLQRLASPDVEGTVVLGTPDLYAAFVLPAILSRFRKAFPKVQVELRCELSTPLVGLVRRGEIDLALVTKMEGFSGGKVVGQEQLIWMVGADSDAHWVDPVPLAVLPAGNIYREHAIDKLERIGRNWKITCVSASAVGLQAAALAGMAVTVLGRSALTPGLREIGANEGFPLLPPVDLLLYRAAGRNLAAIDALYNYLESYLGSDSSRLEFAAETANASMRPALPEAAE
;
A
#
# COMPACT_ATOMS: atom_id res chain seq x y z
N MET A 1 5.36 -22.39 -11.29
CA MET A 1 4.88 -21.61 -12.44
C MET A 1 4.32 -20.26 -12.00
N LEU A 2 3.21 -20.17 -11.24
CA LEU A 2 2.64 -18.87 -10.84
C LEU A 2 3.64 -17.94 -10.13
N ARG A 3 4.44 -18.46 -9.19
CA ARG A 3 5.48 -17.67 -8.49
C ARG A 3 6.53 -17.11 -9.47
N SER A 4 6.93 -17.88 -10.47
CA SER A 4 7.88 -17.42 -11.50
C SER A 4 7.27 -16.35 -12.39
N PHE A 5 6.01 -16.51 -12.79
CA PHE A 5 5.28 -15.51 -13.57
C PHE A 5 5.18 -14.19 -12.81
N VAL A 6 4.65 -14.20 -11.58
CA VAL A 6 4.56 -13.01 -10.74
C VAL A 6 5.92 -12.33 -10.55
N SER A 7 6.98 -13.10 -10.27
CA SER A 7 8.32 -12.54 -10.07
C SER A 7 8.92 -11.94 -11.36
N VAL A 8 8.67 -12.56 -12.55
CA VAL A 8 9.12 -11.98 -13.83
C VAL A 8 8.43 -10.66 -14.12
N VAL A 9 7.13 -10.57 -13.85
CA VAL A 9 6.39 -9.30 -14.02
C VAL A 9 6.94 -8.22 -13.08
N GLN A 10 7.21 -8.55 -11.82
CA GLN A 10 7.74 -7.60 -10.82
C GLN A 10 9.16 -7.11 -11.14
N THR A 11 10.02 -8.00 -11.62
CA THR A 11 11.42 -7.66 -11.91
C THR A 11 11.64 -7.10 -13.31
N GLY A 12 10.68 -7.33 -14.22
CA GLY A 12 10.82 -7.06 -15.65
C GLY A 12 11.90 -7.91 -16.34
N SER A 13 12.46 -8.94 -15.66
CA SER A 13 13.63 -9.68 -16.14
C SER A 13 13.64 -11.15 -15.71
N ILE A 14 13.66 -12.07 -16.68
CA ILE A 14 13.81 -13.50 -16.43
C ILE A 14 15.12 -13.82 -15.70
N THR A 15 16.21 -13.12 -16.05
CA THR A 15 17.53 -13.34 -15.43
C THR A 15 17.56 -12.93 -13.96
N VAL A 16 16.95 -11.80 -13.63
CA VAL A 16 16.85 -11.33 -12.24
C VAL A 16 15.96 -12.29 -11.43
N THR A 17 14.80 -12.65 -11.97
CA THR A 17 13.90 -13.63 -11.37
C THR A 17 14.58 -14.97 -11.10
N ALA A 18 15.36 -15.49 -12.06
CA ALA A 18 16.06 -16.74 -11.91
C ALA A 18 17.01 -16.72 -10.69
N ARG A 19 17.77 -15.62 -10.53
CA ARG A 19 18.64 -15.44 -9.35
C ARG A 19 17.83 -15.35 -8.04
N GLN A 20 16.76 -14.58 -8.01
CA GLN A 20 15.92 -14.43 -6.82
C GLN A 20 15.27 -15.74 -6.35
N LEU A 21 14.84 -16.57 -7.31
CA LEU A 21 14.17 -17.84 -7.02
C LEU A 21 15.13 -19.04 -6.92
N GLY A 22 16.45 -18.82 -7.00
CA GLY A 22 17.45 -19.89 -6.96
C GLY A 22 17.27 -20.90 -8.11
N ARG A 23 16.90 -20.40 -9.32
CA ARG A 23 16.65 -21.20 -10.52
C ARG A 23 17.55 -20.76 -11.68
N THR A 24 17.58 -21.56 -12.74
CA THR A 24 18.24 -21.17 -13.99
C THR A 24 17.27 -20.39 -14.88
N GLN A 25 17.78 -19.52 -15.76
CA GLN A 25 16.97 -18.79 -16.72
C GLN A 25 16.13 -19.70 -17.62
N PRO A 26 16.68 -20.81 -18.20
CA PRO A 26 15.88 -21.76 -18.98
C PRO A 26 14.73 -22.38 -18.17
N ALA A 27 14.94 -22.66 -16.87
CA ALA A 27 13.90 -23.21 -16.02
C ALA A 27 12.75 -22.23 -15.80
N ILE A 28 13.04 -20.92 -15.62
CA ILE A 28 12.00 -19.90 -15.53
C ILE A 28 11.25 -19.78 -16.85
N THR A 29 11.95 -19.72 -17.98
CA THR A 29 11.33 -19.66 -19.32
C THR A 29 10.39 -20.84 -19.55
N LEU A 30 10.83 -22.07 -19.25
CA LEU A 30 10.01 -23.27 -19.40
C LEU A 30 8.76 -23.23 -18.48
N GLN A 31 8.90 -22.69 -17.26
CA GLN A 31 7.76 -22.54 -16.34
C GLN A 31 6.73 -21.55 -16.86
N LEU A 32 7.16 -20.46 -17.50
CA LEU A 32 6.25 -19.49 -18.13
C LEU A 32 5.52 -20.13 -19.32
N GLN A 33 6.25 -20.77 -20.22
CA GLN A 33 5.66 -21.47 -21.38
C GLN A 33 4.61 -22.50 -20.94
N ARG A 34 4.94 -23.35 -19.95
CA ARG A 34 3.98 -24.33 -19.43
C ARG A 34 2.76 -23.69 -18.77
N LEU A 35 2.91 -22.51 -18.16
CA LEU A 35 1.77 -21.78 -17.62
C LEU A 35 0.86 -21.28 -18.74
N GLU A 36 1.42 -20.68 -19.78
CA GLU A 36 0.69 -20.21 -20.97
C GLU A 36 0.00 -21.35 -21.71
N GLU A 37 0.68 -22.50 -21.87
CA GLU A 37 0.11 -23.72 -22.43
C GLU A 37 -1.09 -24.24 -21.62
N LEU A 38 -0.97 -24.29 -20.28
CA LEU A 38 -2.03 -24.79 -19.41
C LEU A 38 -3.31 -23.93 -19.45
N ILE A 39 -3.15 -22.62 -19.60
CA ILE A 39 -4.29 -21.70 -19.65
C ILE A 39 -4.67 -21.32 -21.09
N ASN A 40 -3.94 -21.88 -22.07
CA ASN A 40 -4.13 -21.65 -23.49
C ASN A 40 -4.19 -20.17 -23.88
N THR A 41 -3.30 -19.36 -23.29
CA THR A 41 -3.27 -17.91 -23.50
C THR A 41 -1.86 -17.37 -23.30
N THR A 42 -1.47 -16.35 -24.09
CA THR A 42 -0.18 -15.64 -23.96
C THR A 42 -0.31 -14.58 -22.87
N LEU A 43 0.57 -14.65 -21.85
CA LEU A 43 0.57 -13.73 -20.71
C LEU A 43 1.56 -12.58 -20.86
N LEU A 44 2.66 -12.83 -21.57
CA LEU A 44 3.75 -11.90 -21.75
C LEU A 44 4.07 -11.70 -23.23
N ARG A 45 4.17 -10.45 -23.65
CA ARG A 45 4.65 -10.08 -25.00
C ARG A 45 6.02 -9.43 -24.90
N HIS A 46 6.85 -9.67 -25.92
CA HIS A 46 8.15 -9.02 -26.04
C HIS A 46 8.02 -7.69 -26.78
N GLU A 47 8.52 -6.63 -26.16
CA GLU A 47 8.72 -5.35 -26.83
C GLU A 47 10.19 -4.93 -26.66
N GLY A 48 10.98 -5.25 -27.66
CA GLY A 48 12.43 -5.11 -27.61
C GLY A 48 13.06 -6.00 -26.51
N ARG A 49 13.67 -5.38 -25.49
CA ARG A 49 14.29 -6.10 -24.36
C ARG A 49 13.37 -6.21 -23.13
N ARG A 50 12.16 -5.65 -23.18
CA ARG A 50 11.19 -5.68 -22.07
C ARG A 50 10.11 -6.71 -22.32
N GLN A 51 9.68 -7.33 -21.23
CA GLN A 51 8.47 -8.15 -21.21
C GLN A 51 7.32 -7.30 -20.68
N LEU A 52 6.26 -7.19 -21.47
CA LEU A 52 5.03 -6.50 -21.10
C LEU A 52 3.92 -7.52 -20.91
N LEU A 53 3.00 -7.24 -20.00
CA LEU A 53 1.79 -8.04 -19.83
C LEU A 53 0.86 -7.86 -21.05
N THR A 54 0.10 -8.90 -21.34
CA THR A 54 -1.11 -8.81 -22.16
C THR A 54 -2.31 -8.49 -21.26
N ASP A 55 -3.48 -8.19 -21.83
CA ASP A 55 -4.72 -7.99 -21.06
C ASP A 55 -5.07 -9.26 -20.25
N ASP A 56 -4.94 -10.43 -20.88
CA ASP A 56 -5.08 -11.73 -20.19
C ASP A 56 -3.98 -11.94 -19.14
N GLY A 57 -2.78 -11.43 -19.40
CA GLY A 57 -1.66 -11.43 -18.46
C GLY A 57 -1.98 -10.67 -17.18
N ASP A 58 -2.61 -9.51 -17.27
CA ASP A 58 -3.05 -8.73 -16.11
C ASP A 58 -4.11 -9.46 -15.30
N LEU A 59 -5.11 -10.04 -15.98
CA LEU A 59 -6.12 -10.87 -15.34
C LEU A 59 -5.48 -12.05 -14.59
N VAL A 60 -4.64 -12.82 -15.26
CA VAL A 60 -3.96 -13.99 -14.68
C VAL A 60 -3.01 -13.56 -13.56
N LEU A 61 -2.36 -12.41 -13.65
CA LEU A 61 -1.50 -11.87 -12.60
C LEU A 61 -2.29 -11.65 -11.29
N SER A 62 -3.48 -11.07 -11.37
CA SER A 62 -4.34 -10.82 -10.22
C SER A 62 -4.74 -12.12 -9.51
N TYR A 63 -5.16 -13.13 -10.28
CA TYR A 63 -5.50 -14.47 -9.76
C TYR A 63 -4.26 -15.21 -9.23
N ALA A 64 -3.13 -15.16 -9.94
CA ALA A 64 -1.88 -15.81 -9.53
C ALA A 64 -1.42 -15.29 -8.16
N LYS A 65 -1.47 -13.98 -7.95
CA LYS A 65 -1.18 -13.36 -6.65
C LYS A 65 -2.12 -13.85 -5.56
N SER A 66 -3.42 -13.93 -5.85
CA SER A 66 -4.42 -14.42 -4.90
C SER A 66 -4.21 -15.88 -4.51
N ILE A 67 -3.91 -16.75 -5.47
CA ILE A 67 -3.62 -18.17 -5.25
C ILE A 67 -2.35 -18.34 -4.41
N LEU A 68 -1.27 -17.64 -4.77
CA LEU A 68 -0.01 -17.71 -4.02
C LEU A 68 -0.18 -17.24 -2.58
N ARG A 69 -0.95 -16.20 -2.36
CA ARG A 69 -1.26 -15.70 -1.03
C ARG A 69 -2.04 -16.73 -0.19
N LEU A 70 -3.07 -17.35 -0.76
CA LEU A 70 -3.84 -18.40 -0.07
C LEU A 70 -2.95 -19.62 0.23
N HIS A 71 -2.08 -19.99 -0.67
CA HIS A 71 -1.08 -21.05 -0.46
C HIS A 71 -0.13 -20.70 0.70
N ASP A 72 0.42 -19.49 0.71
CA ASP A 72 1.34 -19.04 1.76
C ASP A 72 0.63 -18.93 3.12
N GLU A 73 -0.64 -18.46 3.15
CA GLU A 73 -1.49 -18.48 4.35
C GLU A 73 -1.72 -19.90 4.85
N MET A 74 -2.03 -20.85 3.99
CA MET A 74 -2.19 -22.26 4.36
C MET A 74 -0.91 -22.82 4.98
N LEU A 75 0.25 -22.58 4.37
CA LEU A 75 1.54 -23.04 4.89
C LEU A 75 1.86 -22.42 6.25
N GLN A 76 1.58 -21.14 6.45
CA GLN A 76 1.77 -20.46 7.75
C GLN A 76 0.88 -21.07 8.84
N ARG A 77 -0.41 -21.35 8.54
CA ARG A 77 -1.32 -22.02 9.49
C ARG A 77 -0.86 -23.41 9.88
N LEU A 78 -0.33 -24.18 8.92
CA LEU A 78 0.20 -25.52 9.17
C LEU A 78 1.52 -25.52 9.94
N ALA A 79 2.36 -24.52 9.69
CA ALA A 79 3.68 -24.42 10.31
C ALA A 79 3.66 -23.93 11.76
N SER A 80 2.64 -23.20 12.20
CA SER A 80 2.61 -22.54 13.51
C SER A 80 1.20 -22.43 14.10
N PRO A 81 0.50 -23.57 14.38
CA PRO A 81 -0.87 -23.54 14.87
C PRO A 81 -1.03 -22.94 16.28
N ASP A 82 0.06 -22.86 17.06
CA ASP A 82 0.08 -22.45 18.48
C ASP A 82 0.81 -21.13 18.74
N VAL A 83 1.04 -20.31 17.70
CA VAL A 83 1.62 -18.98 17.92
C VAL A 83 0.65 -18.11 18.70
N GLU A 84 1.10 -17.64 19.87
CA GLU A 84 0.36 -16.76 20.76
C GLU A 84 1.24 -15.60 21.26
N GLY A 85 0.60 -14.55 21.76
CA GLY A 85 1.27 -13.39 22.36
C GLY A 85 0.71 -12.09 21.86
N THR A 86 1.28 -10.98 22.34
CA THR A 86 0.91 -9.62 21.97
C THR A 86 2.02 -9.00 21.13
N VAL A 87 1.64 -8.31 20.06
CA VAL A 87 2.55 -7.56 19.17
C VAL A 87 2.07 -6.12 19.09
N VAL A 88 2.95 -5.18 19.41
CA VAL A 88 2.69 -3.74 19.26
C VAL A 88 3.17 -3.28 17.90
N LEU A 89 2.22 -2.92 17.02
CA LEU A 89 2.47 -2.39 15.68
C LEU A 89 2.26 -0.88 15.66
N GLY A 90 3.32 -0.13 15.42
CA GLY A 90 3.25 1.31 15.14
C GLY A 90 2.97 1.59 13.67
N THR A 91 2.07 2.56 13.39
CA THR A 91 1.76 2.95 12.01
C THR A 91 1.06 4.32 11.96
N PRO A 92 1.23 5.13 10.91
CA PRO A 92 0.39 6.29 10.71
C PRO A 92 -1.10 5.92 10.64
N ASP A 93 -1.96 6.83 11.12
CA ASP A 93 -3.42 6.64 11.12
C ASP A 93 -3.98 6.35 9.72
N LEU A 94 -3.39 6.93 8.68
CA LEU A 94 -3.72 6.64 7.29
C LEU A 94 -3.61 5.13 6.98
N TYR A 95 -2.51 4.49 7.36
CA TYR A 95 -2.36 3.05 7.10
C TYR A 95 -3.21 2.20 8.04
N ALA A 96 -3.39 2.65 9.30
CA ALA A 96 -4.29 2.01 10.23
C ALA A 96 -5.74 1.97 9.72
N ALA A 97 -6.20 3.07 9.10
CA ALA A 97 -7.55 3.18 8.59
C ALA A 97 -7.77 2.50 7.22
N PHE A 98 -6.82 2.60 6.29
CA PHE A 98 -7.06 2.27 4.89
C PHE A 98 -6.25 1.09 4.35
N VAL A 99 -5.15 0.72 5.01
CA VAL A 99 -4.26 -0.36 4.57
C VAL A 99 -4.38 -1.60 5.46
N LEU A 100 -4.30 -1.42 6.77
CA LEU A 100 -4.24 -2.54 7.71
C LEU A 100 -5.53 -3.34 7.88
N PRO A 101 -6.77 -2.81 7.73
CA PRO A 101 -7.98 -3.58 8.05
C PRO A 101 -8.08 -4.90 7.29
N ALA A 102 -7.83 -4.89 5.98
CA ALA A 102 -7.85 -6.10 5.16
C ALA A 102 -6.75 -7.11 5.56
N ILE A 103 -5.57 -6.60 5.95
CA ILE A 103 -4.42 -7.40 6.38
C ILE A 103 -4.71 -8.04 7.74
N LEU A 104 -5.12 -7.23 8.73
CA LEU A 104 -5.36 -7.69 10.10
C LEU A 104 -6.56 -8.64 10.19
N SER A 105 -7.61 -8.41 9.41
CA SER A 105 -8.76 -9.34 9.34
C SER A 105 -8.33 -10.75 8.94
N ARG A 106 -7.41 -10.87 7.98
CA ARG A 106 -6.88 -12.15 7.52
C ARG A 106 -5.84 -12.71 8.47
N PHE A 107 -4.95 -11.86 8.99
CA PHE A 107 -3.97 -12.24 10.00
C PHE A 107 -4.65 -12.89 11.22
N ARG A 108 -5.72 -12.27 11.73
CA ARG A 108 -6.51 -12.83 12.86
C ARG A 108 -7.05 -14.23 12.56
N LYS A 109 -7.46 -14.53 11.31
CA LYS A 109 -7.92 -15.86 10.92
C LYS A 109 -6.77 -16.87 10.88
N ALA A 110 -5.56 -16.44 10.51
CA ALA A 110 -4.38 -17.28 10.46
C ALA A 110 -3.77 -17.52 11.86
N PHE A 111 -3.79 -16.49 12.71
CA PHE A 111 -3.18 -16.50 14.06
C PHE A 111 -4.17 -15.99 15.12
N PRO A 112 -5.21 -16.77 15.46
CA PRO A 112 -6.31 -16.32 16.32
C PRO A 112 -5.90 -16.05 17.77
N LYS A 113 -4.75 -16.59 18.22
CA LYS A 113 -4.21 -16.41 19.58
C LYS A 113 -3.24 -15.21 19.69
N VAL A 114 -2.92 -14.55 18.57
CA VAL A 114 -2.06 -13.34 18.57
C VAL A 114 -2.92 -12.10 18.74
N GLN A 115 -2.63 -11.32 19.77
CA GLN A 115 -3.17 -9.98 19.97
C GLN A 115 -2.30 -8.94 19.28
N VAL A 116 -2.92 -8.02 18.53
CA VAL A 116 -2.23 -6.89 17.90
C VAL A 116 -2.71 -5.61 18.55
N GLU A 117 -1.75 -4.84 19.10
CA GLU A 117 -1.98 -3.51 19.63
C GLU A 117 -1.49 -2.50 18.59
N LEU A 118 -2.34 -1.55 18.19
CA LEU A 118 -1.99 -0.50 17.23
C LEU A 118 -1.59 0.77 17.97
N ARG A 119 -0.42 1.33 17.62
CA ARG A 119 0.01 2.64 18.06
C ARG A 119 0.09 3.60 16.87
N CYS A 120 -0.80 4.58 16.84
CA CYS A 120 -0.89 5.51 15.72
C CYS A 120 -0.12 6.80 16.03
N GLU A 121 0.92 7.06 15.25
CA GLU A 121 1.71 8.30 15.28
C GLU A 121 2.27 8.60 13.88
N LEU A 122 2.93 9.73 13.68
CA LEU A 122 3.65 10.02 12.45
C LEU A 122 4.88 9.10 12.30
N SER A 123 5.34 8.91 11.04
CA SER A 123 6.43 7.97 10.71
C SER A 123 7.72 8.22 11.50
N THR A 124 8.11 9.49 11.70
CA THR A 124 9.38 9.84 12.38
C THR A 124 9.39 9.42 13.86
N PRO A 125 8.39 9.75 14.70
CA PRO A 125 8.30 9.21 16.06
C PRO A 125 8.31 7.68 16.10
N LEU A 126 7.55 7.00 15.21
CA LEU A 126 7.46 5.54 15.19
C LEU A 126 8.79 4.85 14.93
N VAL A 127 9.61 5.38 14.01
CA VAL A 127 10.98 4.86 13.80
C VAL A 127 11.83 5.00 15.05
N GLY A 128 11.68 6.09 15.80
CA GLY A 128 12.32 6.26 17.10
C GLY A 128 11.88 5.18 18.11
N LEU A 129 10.58 4.95 18.21
CA LEU A 129 10.01 3.97 19.16
C LEU A 129 10.47 2.54 18.87
N VAL A 130 10.44 2.10 17.58
CA VAL A 130 10.87 0.74 17.23
C VAL A 130 12.37 0.54 17.46
N ARG A 131 13.19 1.57 17.21
CA ARG A 131 14.64 1.50 17.48
C ARG A 131 14.97 1.39 18.97
N ARG A 132 14.17 2.00 19.85
CA ARG A 132 14.31 1.86 21.31
C ARG A 132 13.62 0.61 21.87
N GLY A 133 12.94 -0.18 21.02
CA GLY A 133 12.22 -1.38 21.46
C GLY A 133 10.94 -1.08 22.26
N GLU A 134 10.40 0.13 22.17
CA GLU A 134 9.13 0.51 22.82
C GLU A 134 7.91 -0.03 22.08
N ILE A 135 8.07 -0.31 20.79
CA ILE A 135 7.10 -1.05 19.94
C ILE A 135 7.85 -2.17 19.21
N ASP A 136 7.15 -3.21 18.79
CA ASP A 136 7.77 -4.40 18.19
C ASP A 136 8.02 -4.22 16.70
N LEU A 137 7.03 -3.68 15.98
CA LEU A 137 7.06 -3.45 14.55
C LEU A 137 6.62 -2.01 14.25
N ALA A 138 7.11 -1.45 13.13
CA ALA A 138 6.59 -0.19 12.59
C ALA A 138 6.44 -0.28 11.09
N LEU A 139 5.21 -0.01 10.59
CA LEU A 139 4.92 0.19 9.17
C LEU A 139 4.79 1.69 8.92
N VAL A 140 5.72 2.27 8.16
CA VAL A 140 5.84 3.73 8.02
C VAL A 140 6.12 4.14 6.58
N THR A 141 5.83 5.40 6.24
CA THR A 141 6.31 6.01 5.01
C THR A 141 7.81 6.28 5.12
N LYS A 142 8.56 5.96 4.08
CA LYS A 142 9.98 6.32 3.98
C LYS A 142 10.14 7.84 3.90
N MET A 143 10.96 8.37 4.77
CA MET A 143 11.33 9.78 4.84
C MET A 143 12.81 9.95 4.58
N GLU A 144 13.23 11.16 4.25
CA GLU A 144 14.65 11.49 4.16
C GLU A 144 15.37 11.20 5.50
N GLY A 145 16.57 10.67 5.44
CA GLY A 145 17.35 10.29 6.64
C GLY A 145 16.91 8.98 7.31
N PHE A 146 15.85 8.30 6.86
CA PHE A 146 15.51 6.99 7.38
C PHE A 146 16.50 5.94 6.90
N SER A 147 17.14 5.25 7.85
CA SER A 147 18.06 4.13 7.61
C SER A 147 17.51 2.84 8.22
N GLY A 148 17.80 1.71 7.60
CA GLY A 148 17.25 0.41 7.99
C GLY A 148 15.78 0.29 7.59
N GLY A 149 15.14 -0.78 8.08
CA GLY A 149 13.81 -1.15 7.61
C GLY A 149 13.84 -1.82 6.23
N LYS A 150 12.81 -2.57 5.92
CA LYS A 150 12.64 -3.24 4.63
C LYS A 150 11.56 -2.53 3.83
N VAL A 151 11.82 -2.21 2.56
CA VAL A 151 10.78 -1.73 1.65
C VAL A 151 9.81 -2.89 1.41
N VAL A 152 8.56 -2.71 1.78
CA VAL A 152 7.50 -3.72 1.67
C VAL A 152 6.41 -3.36 0.68
N GLY A 153 6.42 -2.16 0.12
CA GLY A 153 5.47 -1.72 -0.88
C GLY A 153 5.65 -0.25 -1.22
N GLN A 154 4.75 0.24 -2.07
CA GLN A 154 4.68 1.65 -2.43
C GLN A 154 3.24 2.13 -2.36
N GLU A 155 3.04 3.38 -1.98
CA GLU A 155 1.76 4.07 -1.97
C GLU A 155 1.79 5.20 -3.02
N GLN A 156 0.81 5.19 -3.94
CA GLN A 156 0.67 6.26 -4.92
C GLN A 156 0.06 7.49 -4.25
N LEU A 157 0.74 8.63 -4.29
CA LEU A 157 0.17 9.89 -3.82
C LEU A 157 -0.75 10.48 -4.88
N ILE A 158 -1.88 11.03 -4.44
CA ILE A 158 -2.84 11.72 -5.29
C ILE A 158 -3.31 13.02 -4.65
N TRP A 159 -3.70 13.98 -5.49
CA TRP A 159 -4.42 15.16 -5.06
C TRP A 159 -5.89 14.82 -4.86
N MET A 160 -6.46 15.28 -3.76
CA MET A 160 -7.86 15.03 -3.42
C MET A 160 -8.59 16.32 -3.07
N VAL A 161 -9.85 16.38 -3.43
CA VAL A 161 -10.78 17.46 -3.09
C VAL A 161 -12.15 16.86 -2.81
N GLY A 162 -13.01 17.58 -2.08
CA GLY A 162 -14.42 17.20 -1.93
C GLY A 162 -15.09 17.07 -3.31
N ALA A 163 -15.94 16.07 -3.50
CA ALA A 163 -16.55 15.78 -4.78
C ALA A 163 -17.29 16.98 -5.38
N ASP A 164 -17.99 17.75 -4.50
CA ASP A 164 -18.77 18.94 -4.88
C ASP A 164 -18.00 20.25 -4.62
N SER A 165 -16.67 20.18 -4.39
CA SER A 165 -15.86 21.36 -4.03
C SER A 165 -15.12 21.93 -5.22
N ASP A 166 -15.08 23.27 -5.28
CA ASP A 166 -14.31 24.06 -6.25
C ASP A 166 -12.99 24.63 -5.67
N ALA A 167 -12.56 24.15 -4.48
CA ALA A 167 -11.36 24.63 -3.82
C ALA A 167 -10.09 24.56 -4.71
N HIS A 168 -10.04 23.61 -5.63
CA HIS A 168 -8.95 23.43 -6.58
C HIS A 168 -8.86 24.52 -7.66
N TRP A 169 -9.92 25.33 -7.86
CA TRP A 169 -9.93 26.48 -8.79
C TRP A 169 -9.59 27.81 -8.12
N VAL A 170 -9.48 27.82 -6.78
CA VAL A 170 -9.14 29.04 -6.04
C VAL A 170 -7.66 29.38 -6.21
N ASP A 171 -7.34 30.66 -6.40
CA ASP A 171 -5.95 31.16 -6.45
C ASP A 171 -5.72 32.19 -5.32
N PRO A 172 -4.74 32.01 -4.44
CA PRO A 172 -3.85 30.85 -4.30
C PRO A 172 -4.61 29.58 -3.82
N VAL A 173 -4.20 28.41 -4.33
CA VAL A 173 -4.80 27.11 -3.98
C VAL A 173 -4.74 26.89 -2.46
N PRO A 174 -5.89 26.69 -1.78
CA PRO A 174 -5.90 26.38 -0.36
C PRO A 174 -5.48 24.92 -0.13
N LEU A 175 -4.45 24.68 0.68
CA LEU A 175 -3.93 23.36 0.97
C LEU A 175 -4.22 22.92 2.41
N ALA A 176 -4.70 21.70 2.57
CA ALA A 176 -4.68 20.96 3.83
C ALA A 176 -3.53 19.95 3.78
N VAL A 177 -2.58 20.07 4.71
CA VAL A 177 -1.32 19.32 4.64
C VAL A 177 -0.92 18.73 5.99
N LEU A 178 -0.10 17.69 5.95
CA LEU A 178 0.60 17.16 7.12
C LEU A 178 1.61 18.19 7.66
N PRO A 179 2.09 18.04 8.92
CA PRO A 179 3.10 18.92 9.49
C PRO A 179 4.36 19.03 8.65
N ALA A 180 5.14 20.08 8.87
CA ALA A 180 6.43 20.28 8.19
C ALA A 180 7.37 19.08 8.40
N GLY A 181 8.19 18.77 7.39
CA GLY A 181 9.06 17.61 7.37
C GLY A 181 8.35 16.29 6.96
N ASN A 182 7.09 16.35 6.53
CA ASN A 182 6.39 15.19 5.99
C ASN A 182 6.52 15.16 4.46
N ILE A 183 6.91 14.02 3.91
CA ILE A 183 7.18 13.84 2.47
C ILE A 183 5.97 14.14 1.58
N TYR A 184 4.73 13.89 2.03
CA TYR A 184 3.51 14.19 1.28
C TYR A 184 3.35 15.71 1.07
N ARG A 185 3.57 16.48 2.17
CA ARG A 185 3.58 17.95 2.11
C ARG A 185 4.68 18.47 1.21
N GLU A 186 5.88 17.92 1.33
CA GLU A 186 7.04 18.33 0.52
C GLU A 186 6.81 18.09 -0.97
N HIS A 187 6.29 16.92 -1.34
CA HIS A 187 5.93 16.62 -2.72
C HIS A 187 4.81 17.53 -3.25
N ALA A 188 3.80 17.82 -2.43
CA ALA A 188 2.71 18.72 -2.82
C ALA A 188 3.25 20.12 -3.15
N ILE A 189 4.04 20.69 -2.25
CA ILE A 189 4.59 22.04 -2.41
C ILE A 189 5.57 22.10 -3.58
N ASP A 190 6.56 21.20 -3.63
CA ASP A 190 7.55 21.12 -4.73
C ASP A 190 6.87 21.06 -6.12
N LYS A 191 5.82 20.24 -6.23
CA LYS A 191 5.12 20.07 -7.50
C LYS A 191 4.33 21.31 -7.94
N LEU A 192 3.68 22.01 -7.01
CA LEU A 192 2.98 23.27 -7.33
C LEU A 192 3.96 24.39 -7.65
N GLU A 193 5.06 24.52 -6.92
CA GLU A 193 6.12 25.51 -7.18
C GLU A 193 6.75 25.32 -8.57
N ARG A 194 7.04 24.08 -8.98
CA ARG A 194 7.62 23.79 -10.30
C ARG A 194 6.75 24.18 -11.47
N ILE A 195 5.43 24.22 -11.29
CA ILE A 195 4.49 24.66 -12.33
C ILE A 195 4.08 26.13 -12.15
N GLY A 196 4.64 26.84 -11.16
CA GLY A 196 4.32 28.24 -10.87
C GLY A 196 2.90 28.48 -10.36
N ARG A 197 2.26 27.48 -9.78
CA ARG A 197 0.89 27.62 -9.24
C ARG A 197 0.95 28.13 -7.80
N ASN A 198 0.30 29.25 -7.54
CA ASN A 198 0.23 29.84 -6.20
C ASN A 198 -0.54 28.95 -5.23
N TRP A 199 -0.06 28.84 -4.02
CA TRP A 199 -0.70 28.05 -2.97
C TRP A 199 -0.63 28.76 -1.61
N LYS A 200 -1.51 28.36 -0.70
CA LYS A 200 -1.48 28.77 0.72
C LYS A 200 -1.92 27.61 1.60
N ILE A 201 -1.29 27.45 2.74
CA ILE A 201 -1.73 26.46 3.74
C ILE A 201 -2.89 27.03 4.51
N THR A 202 -4.03 26.35 4.49
CA THR A 202 -5.26 26.71 5.21
C THR A 202 -5.57 25.75 6.35
N CYS A 203 -5.03 24.53 6.30
CA CYS A 203 -5.19 23.53 7.34
C CYS A 203 -3.89 22.73 7.53
N VAL A 204 -3.52 22.48 8.77
CA VAL A 204 -2.43 21.54 9.11
C VAL A 204 -2.99 20.53 10.11
N SER A 205 -2.84 19.25 9.81
CA SER A 205 -3.25 18.17 10.70
C SER A 205 -2.22 17.05 10.68
N ALA A 206 -1.91 16.45 11.83
CA ALA A 206 -1.10 15.24 11.92
C ALA A 206 -1.90 13.98 11.55
N SER A 207 -3.22 14.10 11.41
CA SER A 207 -4.14 13.01 11.08
C SER A 207 -4.64 13.13 9.65
N ALA A 208 -4.59 12.02 8.90
CA ALA A 208 -5.16 11.92 7.56
C ALA A 208 -6.68 12.18 7.56
N VAL A 209 -7.38 11.73 8.59
CA VAL A 209 -8.82 11.98 8.76
C VAL A 209 -9.12 13.48 8.90
N GLY A 210 -8.26 14.22 9.60
CA GLY A 210 -8.38 15.68 9.70
C GLY A 210 -8.19 16.38 8.36
N LEU A 211 -7.27 15.90 7.53
CA LEU A 211 -7.07 16.42 6.16
C LEU A 211 -8.25 16.08 5.24
N GLN A 212 -8.79 14.85 5.34
CA GLN A 212 -9.99 14.47 4.62
C GLN A 212 -11.20 15.33 5.01
N ALA A 213 -11.37 15.61 6.31
CA ALA A 213 -12.43 16.48 6.80
C ALA A 213 -12.35 17.88 6.19
N ALA A 214 -11.14 18.47 6.11
CA ALA A 214 -10.93 19.77 5.46
C ALA A 214 -11.27 19.75 3.96
N ALA A 215 -10.90 18.67 3.26
CA ALA A 215 -11.21 18.49 1.83
C ALA A 215 -12.72 18.27 1.59
N LEU A 216 -13.36 17.41 2.40
CA LEU A 216 -14.81 17.14 2.34
C LEU A 216 -15.64 18.40 2.63
N ALA A 217 -15.17 19.24 3.54
CA ALA A 217 -15.81 20.53 3.85
C ALA A 217 -15.61 21.60 2.75
N GLY A 218 -14.89 21.28 1.68
CA GLY A 218 -14.59 22.23 0.60
C GLY A 218 -13.58 23.31 0.98
N MET A 219 -12.89 23.18 2.11
CA MET A 219 -11.95 24.18 2.61
C MET A 219 -10.61 24.19 1.88
N ALA A 220 -10.19 23.03 1.34
CA ALA A 220 -8.86 22.87 0.80
C ALA A 220 -8.74 21.65 -0.15
N VAL A 221 -7.66 21.67 -0.93
CA VAL A 221 -7.11 20.49 -1.60
C VAL A 221 -6.12 19.80 -0.66
N THR A 222 -6.10 18.47 -0.65
CA THR A 222 -5.13 17.70 0.14
C THR A 222 -4.36 16.70 -0.71
N VAL A 223 -3.24 16.20 -0.18
CA VAL A 223 -2.44 15.13 -0.77
C VAL A 223 -2.37 13.98 0.22
N LEU A 224 -2.89 12.84 -0.17
CA LEU A 224 -2.83 11.59 0.59
C LEU A 224 -2.50 10.42 -0.34
N GLY A 225 -2.28 9.24 0.22
CA GLY A 225 -2.20 8.01 -0.54
C GLY A 225 -3.53 7.70 -1.24
N ARG A 226 -3.48 7.08 -2.41
CA ARG A 226 -4.68 6.65 -3.15
C ARG A 226 -5.58 5.74 -2.32
N SER A 227 -4.98 4.93 -1.42
CA SER A 227 -5.73 4.08 -0.48
C SER A 227 -6.70 4.85 0.42
N ALA A 228 -6.47 6.14 0.63
CA ALA A 228 -7.33 7.02 1.45
C ALA A 228 -8.46 7.71 0.65
N LEU A 229 -8.65 7.37 -0.63
CA LEU A 229 -9.76 7.91 -1.43
C LEU A 229 -11.08 7.26 -0.97
N THR A 230 -11.93 8.05 -0.35
CA THR A 230 -13.20 7.61 0.24
C THR A 230 -14.39 8.30 -0.43
N PRO A 231 -15.62 7.77 -0.31
CA PRO A 231 -16.82 8.44 -0.81
C PRO A 231 -16.91 9.89 -0.34
N GLY A 232 -17.29 10.79 -1.24
CA GLY A 232 -17.33 12.24 -1.02
C GLY A 232 -16.02 12.97 -1.34
N LEU A 233 -14.92 12.25 -1.57
CA LEU A 233 -13.69 12.78 -2.13
C LEU A 233 -13.51 12.34 -3.59
N ARG A 234 -12.84 13.17 -4.38
CA ARG A 234 -12.41 12.82 -5.73
C ARG A 234 -10.94 13.16 -5.95
N GLU A 235 -10.30 12.37 -6.79
CA GLU A 235 -8.97 12.69 -7.31
C GLU A 235 -9.06 13.82 -8.33
N ILE A 236 -8.07 14.70 -8.32
CA ILE A 236 -7.84 15.73 -9.33
C ILE A 236 -6.44 15.58 -9.92
N GLY A 237 -6.25 16.01 -11.15
CA GLY A 237 -5.01 15.79 -11.88
C GLY A 237 -4.75 16.81 -12.97
N ALA A 238 -4.17 16.38 -14.08
CA ALA A 238 -3.72 17.24 -15.17
C ALA A 238 -4.87 18.08 -15.78
N ASN A 239 -6.08 17.56 -15.83
CA ASN A 239 -7.24 18.28 -16.37
C ASN A 239 -7.61 19.50 -15.51
N GLU A 240 -7.33 19.45 -14.22
CA GLU A 240 -7.53 20.54 -13.26
C GLU A 240 -6.24 21.33 -13.00
N GLY A 241 -5.19 21.06 -13.78
CA GLY A 241 -3.89 21.74 -13.66
C GLY A 241 -3.06 21.30 -12.45
N PHE A 242 -3.25 20.06 -11.97
CA PHE A 242 -2.43 19.48 -10.91
C PHE A 242 -1.45 18.45 -11.46
N PRO A 243 -0.15 18.58 -11.12
CA PRO A 243 0.88 17.68 -11.63
C PRO A 243 0.82 16.31 -10.97
N LEU A 244 1.31 15.29 -11.68
CA LEU A 244 1.43 13.94 -11.12
C LEU A 244 2.38 13.94 -9.91
N LEU A 245 1.94 13.28 -8.84
CA LEU A 245 2.74 13.07 -7.64
C LEU A 245 3.51 11.75 -7.71
N PRO A 246 4.73 11.69 -7.17
CA PRO A 246 5.49 10.45 -7.11
C PRO A 246 4.87 9.50 -6.07
N PRO A 247 5.05 8.18 -6.25
CA PRO A 247 4.77 7.23 -5.19
C PRO A 247 5.78 7.37 -4.04
N VAL A 248 5.42 6.88 -2.87
CA VAL A 248 6.29 6.81 -1.70
C VAL A 248 6.49 5.36 -1.26
N ASP A 249 7.71 5.03 -0.82
CA ASP A 249 8.03 3.70 -0.31
C ASP A 249 7.44 3.49 1.09
N LEU A 250 6.92 2.29 1.35
CA LEU A 250 6.52 1.81 2.67
C LEU A 250 7.66 0.98 3.27
N LEU A 251 8.08 1.34 4.48
CA LEU A 251 9.11 0.63 5.23
C LEU A 251 8.50 -0.12 6.40
N LEU A 252 8.90 -1.38 6.53
CA LEU A 252 8.60 -2.21 7.70
C LEU A 252 9.87 -2.34 8.55
N TYR A 253 9.79 -1.87 9.79
CA TYR A 253 10.83 -1.98 10.80
C TYR A 253 10.46 -3.05 11.82
N ARG A 254 11.50 -3.66 12.40
CA ARG A 254 11.42 -4.58 13.53
C ARG A 254 12.37 -4.14 14.63
N ALA A 255 11.91 -4.18 15.87
CA ALA A 255 12.76 -3.94 17.03
C ALA A 255 13.86 -5.01 17.17
N ALA A 256 15.07 -4.60 17.49
CA ALA A 256 16.18 -5.51 17.73
C ALA A 256 15.98 -6.32 19.03
N GLY A 257 16.43 -7.57 19.04
CA GLY A 257 16.49 -8.39 20.26
C GLY A 257 15.15 -9.01 20.72
N ARG A 258 14.04 -8.74 20.05
CA ARG A 258 12.74 -9.36 20.35
C ARG A 258 12.44 -10.50 19.38
N ASN A 259 12.73 -11.74 19.81
CA ASN A 259 12.52 -12.95 19.01
C ASN A 259 11.28 -13.71 19.54
N LEU A 260 10.09 -13.14 19.35
CA LEU A 260 8.83 -13.79 19.67
C LEU A 260 8.17 -14.28 18.36
N ALA A 261 7.66 -15.51 18.38
CA ALA A 261 7.01 -16.11 17.24
C ALA A 261 5.82 -15.28 16.70
N ALA A 262 5.11 -14.58 17.59
CA ALA A 262 4.02 -13.66 17.22
C ALA A 262 4.52 -12.45 16.40
N ILE A 263 5.70 -11.89 16.75
CA ILE A 263 6.32 -10.78 16.01
C ILE A 263 6.74 -11.27 14.63
N ASP A 264 7.38 -12.45 14.55
CA ASP A 264 7.78 -13.06 13.28
C ASP A 264 6.58 -13.33 12.38
N ALA A 265 5.50 -13.85 12.96
CA ALA A 265 4.26 -14.12 12.24
C ALA A 265 3.67 -12.84 11.62
N LEU A 266 3.53 -11.77 12.41
CA LEU A 266 2.97 -10.51 11.89
C LEU A 266 3.90 -9.83 10.90
N TYR A 267 5.23 -9.84 11.16
CA TYR A 267 6.23 -9.27 10.25
C TYR A 267 6.18 -9.93 8.87
N ASN A 268 6.27 -11.27 8.84
CA ASN A 268 6.23 -12.04 7.59
C ASN A 268 4.90 -11.89 6.87
N TYR A 269 3.81 -11.77 7.63
CA TYR A 269 2.47 -11.58 7.06
C TYR A 269 2.35 -10.21 6.38
N LEU A 270 2.77 -9.14 7.06
CA LEU A 270 2.80 -7.78 6.48
C LEU A 270 3.71 -7.72 5.25
N GLU A 271 4.90 -8.30 5.33
CA GLU A 271 5.84 -8.36 4.22
C GLU A 271 5.25 -9.08 3.00
N SER A 272 4.69 -10.27 3.21
CA SER A 272 4.12 -11.07 2.12
C SER A 272 2.89 -10.40 1.48
N TYR A 273 2.09 -9.69 2.28
CA TYR A 273 0.89 -9.03 1.80
C TYR A 273 1.21 -7.74 1.02
N LEU A 274 2.07 -6.89 1.55
CA LEU A 274 2.42 -5.59 0.96
C LEU A 274 3.45 -5.73 -0.17
N GLY A 275 4.40 -6.68 -0.06
CA GLY A 275 5.51 -6.86 -1.00
C GLY A 275 5.11 -7.42 -2.37
N SER A 276 3.88 -7.83 -2.54
CA SER A 276 3.41 -8.47 -3.76
C SER A 276 2.72 -7.53 -4.76
N ASP A 277 2.38 -6.28 -4.40
CA ASP A 277 1.82 -5.30 -5.36
C ASP A 277 1.54 -3.89 -4.81
N SER A 278 1.93 -2.87 -5.56
CA SER A 278 1.45 -1.49 -5.36
C SER A 278 -0.07 -1.36 -5.65
N SER A 279 -0.63 -2.19 -6.57
CA SER A 279 -2.06 -2.23 -6.87
C SER A 279 -2.93 -2.80 -5.73
N ARG A 280 -2.33 -3.43 -4.72
CA ARG A 280 -3.08 -3.98 -3.57
C ARG A 280 -3.53 -2.95 -2.56
N LEU A 281 -2.84 -1.84 -2.46
CA LEU A 281 -3.30 -0.72 -1.65
C LEU A 281 -4.59 -0.14 -2.25
N GLU A 282 -4.72 -0.16 -3.59
CA GLU A 282 -5.95 0.21 -4.30
C GLU A 282 -7.10 -0.77 -4.02
N PHE A 283 -6.84 -2.08 -4.07
CA PHE A 283 -7.86 -3.11 -3.84
C PHE A 283 -8.32 -3.20 -2.37
N ALA A 284 -7.47 -2.88 -1.40
CA ALA A 284 -7.84 -2.81 0.00
C ALA A 284 -8.84 -1.65 0.24
N ALA A 285 -8.66 -0.52 -0.43
CA ALA A 285 -9.57 0.61 -0.39
C ALA A 285 -10.95 0.28 -1.03
N GLU A 286 -10.96 -0.43 -2.16
CA GLU A 286 -12.21 -0.86 -2.82
C GLU A 286 -13.02 -1.83 -1.96
N THR A 287 -12.34 -2.77 -1.28
CA THR A 287 -13.01 -3.77 -0.42
C THR A 287 -13.53 -3.15 0.88
N ALA A 288 -12.82 -2.18 1.44
CA ALA A 288 -13.28 -1.42 2.60
C ALA A 288 -14.48 -0.53 2.24
N ASN A 289 -14.47 0.10 1.06
CA ASN A 289 -15.59 0.89 0.54
C ASN A 289 -16.82 0.04 0.17
N ALA A 290 -16.63 -1.19 -0.32
CA ALA A 290 -17.73 -2.10 -0.64
C ALA A 290 -18.45 -2.61 0.63
N SER A 291 -17.72 -2.79 1.73
CA SER A 291 -18.29 -3.22 3.02
C SER A 291 -18.98 -2.08 3.80
N MET A 292 -18.77 -0.82 3.42
CA MET A 292 -19.42 0.37 4.01
C MET A 292 -20.70 0.81 3.27
N ARG A 293 -21.11 0.14 2.19
CA ARG A 293 -22.41 0.42 1.57
C ARG A 293 -23.51 -0.01 2.54
N PRO A 294 -24.38 0.90 3.01
CA PRO A 294 -25.55 0.49 3.78
C PRO A 294 -26.42 -0.41 2.88
N ALA A 295 -26.87 -1.53 3.43
CA ALA A 295 -27.91 -2.34 2.79
C ALA A 295 -29.11 -1.43 2.52
N LEU A 296 -29.47 -1.27 1.25
CA LEU A 296 -30.72 -0.60 0.88
C LEU A 296 -31.85 -1.36 1.58
N PRO A 297 -32.78 -0.68 2.27
CA PRO A 297 -33.94 -1.36 2.80
C PRO A 297 -34.73 -1.98 1.63
N GLU A 298 -34.99 -3.27 1.70
CA GLU A 298 -35.94 -3.94 0.81
C GLU A 298 -37.24 -3.16 0.84
N ALA A 299 -37.67 -2.69 -0.33
CA ALA A 299 -38.97 -2.07 -0.51
C ALA A 299 -40.02 -3.14 -0.16
N ALA A 300 -40.72 -2.94 0.95
CA ALA A 300 -41.91 -3.74 1.27
C ALA A 300 -43.00 -3.35 0.26
N GLU A 301 -43.42 -4.33 -0.54
CA GLU A 301 -44.69 -4.29 -1.26
C GLU A 301 -45.88 -4.51 -0.31
#